data_eb966a33cf73da4a089828495ab2505a
#
_entry.id   eb966a33cf73da4a089828495ab2505a
#
_cell.length_a   1.000
_cell.length_b   1.000
_cell.length_c   1.000
_cell.angle_alpha   90.00
_cell.angle_beta   90.00
_cell.angle_gamma   90.00
#
_symmetry.space_group_name_H-M   'P 1'
#
loop_
_entity.id
_entity.type
_entity.pdbx_description
1 polymer ?
#
loop_
_entity_poly.entity_id
_entity_poly.type
_entity_poly.pdbx_seq_one_letter_code
_entity_poly.pdbx_strand_id
1 'polypeptide(L)'
;NGNVGTLLYVHGNPEGAYQDFKGCMTIADLTEQFVQAKISFDDALQIVQERKIVYAPDATMQAMLSDQKGRVLIVEPGIGWREDDGRCSLITNYSILAPESTVPFLVPGDDRYERTAQLLSTYGKQFTVTDAFSVLQAVRQEGIWATRVSFVYSAKEHAVYYVENNHFSRIERYEFS
;
A
#
# COMPACT_ATOMS: atom_id res chain seq x y z
N ASN A 1 -1.41 -7.55 -16.23
CA ASN A 1 -0.94 -8.62 -15.36
C ASN A 1 -1.71 -8.70 -14.03
N GLY A 2 -2.36 -7.62 -13.59
CA GLY A 2 -3.18 -7.53 -12.38
C GLY A 2 -2.42 -7.45 -11.05
N ASN A 3 -1.12 -7.28 -11.09
CA ASN A 3 -0.33 -6.98 -9.90
C ASN A 3 -0.54 -5.51 -9.49
N VAL A 4 -0.67 -5.27 -8.20
CA VAL A 4 -0.80 -3.94 -7.60
C VAL A 4 0.30 -3.74 -6.57
N GLY A 5 0.94 -2.59 -6.61
CA GLY A 5 1.92 -2.18 -5.61
C GLY A 5 1.57 -0.80 -5.07
N THR A 6 1.61 -0.66 -3.76
CA THR A 6 1.40 0.61 -3.06
C THR A 6 2.64 0.94 -2.25
N LEU A 7 3.14 2.16 -2.42
CA LEU A 7 4.24 2.72 -1.63
C LEU A 7 3.71 3.88 -0.78
N LEU A 8 3.92 3.83 0.52
CA LEU A 8 3.50 4.88 1.45
C LEU A 8 4.68 5.34 2.30
N TYR A 9 4.81 6.66 2.45
CA TYR A 9 5.79 7.25 3.35
C TYR A 9 5.55 6.81 4.80
N VAL A 10 6.66 6.46 5.47
CA VAL A 10 6.67 6.11 6.88
C VAL A 10 7.82 6.84 7.59
N HIS A 11 7.75 6.90 8.92
CA HIS A 11 8.90 7.31 9.70
C HIS A 11 10.02 6.28 9.54
N GLY A 12 11.19 6.74 9.10
CA GLY A 12 12.30 5.85 8.74
C GLY A 12 12.87 5.09 9.94
N ASN A 13 13.13 3.80 9.76
CA ASN A 13 13.87 2.98 10.69
C ASN A 13 15.36 2.95 10.25
N PRO A 14 16.32 3.20 11.15
CA PRO A 14 17.76 3.19 10.81
C PRO A 14 18.22 1.89 10.15
N GLU A 15 17.64 0.73 10.55
CA GLU A 15 17.98 -0.57 9.97
C GLU A 15 17.53 -0.73 8.51
N GLY A 16 16.57 0.08 8.09
CA GLY A 16 16.09 0.16 6.70
C GLY A 16 16.85 1.18 5.84
N ALA A 17 17.84 1.89 6.40
CA ALA A 17 18.56 2.93 5.67
C ALA A 17 19.18 2.38 4.38
N TYR A 18 19.17 3.21 3.33
CA TYR A 18 19.75 2.86 2.04
C TYR A 18 21.19 2.38 2.15
N GLN A 19 21.50 1.31 1.48
CA GLN A 19 22.83 0.71 1.36
C GLN A 19 23.02 0.21 -0.06
N ASP A 20 24.06 0.67 -0.71
CA ASP A 20 24.39 0.26 -2.07
C ASP A 20 25.35 -0.93 -2.03
N PHE A 21 24.82 -2.13 -1.79
CA PHE A 21 25.61 -3.34 -1.91
C PHE A 21 24.79 -4.53 -2.45
N LYS A 22 25.49 -5.53 -2.98
CA LYS A 22 24.89 -6.64 -3.75
C LYS A 22 23.80 -7.44 -3.00
N GLY A 23 23.82 -7.44 -1.67
CA GLY A 23 22.81 -8.12 -0.84
C GLY A 23 21.53 -7.32 -0.59
N CYS A 24 21.48 -6.05 -1.02
CA CYS A 24 20.32 -5.18 -0.81
C CYS A 24 19.45 -5.04 -2.07
N MET A 25 18.20 -4.68 -1.84
CA MET A 25 17.25 -4.22 -2.86
C MET A 25 16.43 -3.08 -2.27
N THR A 26 16.18 -2.03 -3.04
CA THR A 26 15.29 -0.97 -2.54
C THR A 26 13.83 -1.42 -2.58
N ILE A 27 13.04 -0.90 -1.65
CA ILE A 27 11.60 -1.16 -1.63
C ILE A 27 10.92 -0.65 -2.91
N ALA A 28 11.45 0.42 -3.50
CA ALA A 28 10.97 0.97 -4.76
C ALA A 28 11.22 0.01 -5.93
N ASP A 29 12.46 -0.53 -6.05
CA ASP A 29 12.80 -1.49 -7.11
C ASP A 29 11.98 -2.79 -6.99
N LEU A 30 11.81 -3.29 -5.76
CA LEU A 30 10.97 -4.47 -5.51
C LEU A 30 9.54 -4.23 -6.01
N THR A 31 8.96 -3.10 -5.63
CA THR A 31 7.59 -2.73 -6.02
C THR A 31 7.46 -2.55 -7.52
N GLU A 32 8.40 -1.83 -8.14
CA GLU A 32 8.40 -1.59 -9.59
C GLU A 32 8.51 -2.91 -10.38
N GLN A 33 9.45 -3.78 -10.03
CA GLN A 33 9.63 -5.07 -10.72
C GLN A 33 8.38 -5.95 -10.59
N PHE A 34 7.73 -5.93 -9.43
CA PHE A 34 6.49 -6.67 -9.20
C PHE A 34 5.32 -6.14 -10.04
N VAL A 35 5.09 -4.82 -10.03
CA VAL A 35 4.00 -4.19 -10.81
C VAL A 35 4.21 -4.36 -12.30
N GLN A 36 5.46 -4.31 -12.77
CA GLN A 36 5.83 -4.56 -14.16
C GLN A 36 5.79 -6.05 -14.55
N ALA A 37 5.45 -6.95 -13.62
CA ALA A 37 5.49 -8.42 -13.80
C ALA A 37 6.86 -8.96 -14.25
N LYS A 38 7.94 -8.27 -13.91
CA LYS A 38 9.30 -8.77 -14.06
C LYS A 38 9.61 -9.87 -13.05
N ILE A 39 8.93 -9.85 -11.92
CA ILE A 39 8.94 -10.86 -10.88
C ILE A 39 7.52 -11.26 -10.52
N SER A 40 7.33 -12.52 -10.15
CA SER A 40 6.07 -13.05 -9.63
C SER A 40 5.91 -12.71 -8.13
N PHE A 41 4.75 -13.05 -7.56
CA PHE A 41 4.55 -12.94 -6.11
C PHE A 41 5.50 -13.87 -5.33
N ASP A 42 5.72 -15.09 -5.84
CA ASP A 42 6.62 -16.05 -5.19
C ASP A 42 8.08 -15.60 -5.27
N ASP A 43 8.49 -14.96 -6.39
CA ASP A 43 9.82 -14.34 -6.49
C ASP A 43 9.96 -13.16 -5.52
N ALA A 44 8.94 -12.32 -5.38
CA ALA A 44 8.95 -11.21 -4.41
C ALA A 44 9.08 -11.74 -2.97
N LEU A 45 8.36 -12.80 -2.64
CA LEU A 45 8.44 -13.47 -1.34
C LEU A 45 9.85 -14.04 -1.10
N GLN A 46 10.44 -14.71 -2.09
CA GLN A 46 11.80 -15.21 -1.99
C GLN A 46 12.81 -14.07 -1.81
N ILE A 47 12.66 -12.97 -2.56
CA ILE A 47 13.55 -11.81 -2.45
C ILE A 47 13.55 -11.25 -1.02
N VAL A 48 12.38 -11.06 -0.39
CA VAL A 48 12.33 -10.51 0.98
C VAL A 48 12.85 -11.47 2.05
N GLN A 49 12.90 -12.79 1.74
CA GLN A 49 13.51 -13.80 2.60
C GLN A 49 15.04 -13.83 2.49
N GLU A 50 15.57 -13.60 1.29
CA GLU A 50 16.99 -13.79 0.99
C GLU A 50 17.81 -12.49 0.97
N ARG A 51 17.16 -11.35 0.77
CA ARG A 51 17.83 -10.05 0.59
C ARG A 51 17.35 -9.04 1.64
N LYS A 52 18.27 -8.17 2.02
CA LYS A 52 17.91 -7.01 2.84
C LYS A 52 17.14 -6.00 1.99
N ILE A 53 15.88 -5.71 2.39
CA ILE A 53 15.12 -4.63 1.76
C ILE A 53 15.42 -3.32 2.48
N VAL A 54 15.75 -2.30 1.70
CA VAL A 54 16.16 -0.98 2.18
C VAL A 54 15.27 0.12 1.57
N TYR A 55 15.29 1.30 2.19
CA TYR A 55 14.65 2.48 1.61
C TYR A 55 15.33 2.90 0.30
N ALA A 56 14.65 3.67 -0.52
CA ALA A 56 15.29 4.44 -1.57
C ALA A 56 16.18 5.54 -0.95
N PRO A 57 17.19 6.06 -1.68
CA PRO A 57 18.14 7.04 -1.13
C PRO A 57 17.51 8.29 -0.54
N ASP A 58 16.36 8.70 -1.06
CA ASP A 58 15.69 9.97 -0.78
C ASP A 58 14.29 9.83 -0.15
N ALA A 59 13.84 8.59 0.10
CA ALA A 59 12.47 8.36 0.54
C ALA A 59 12.33 7.13 1.44
N THR A 60 11.79 7.33 2.63
CA THR A 60 11.46 6.24 3.56
C THR A 60 10.04 5.76 3.29
N MET A 61 9.88 4.56 2.75
CA MET A 61 8.58 4.01 2.36
C MET A 61 8.43 2.55 2.79
N GLN A 62 7.18 2.16 3.04
CA GLN A 62 6.74 0.77 3.13
C GLN A 62 5.93 0.41 1.89
N ALA A 63 5.78 -0.89 1.63
CA ALA A 63 5.03 -1.39 0.49
C ALA A 63 3.96 -2.40 0.89
N MET A 64 2.88 -2.41 0.12
CA MET A 64 1.94 -3.51 0.05
C MET A 64 1.83 -3.95 -1.40
N LEU A 65 2.16 -5.22 -1.66
CA LEU A 65 2.10 -5.86 -2.97
C LEU A 65 0.94 -6.85 -2.98
N SER A 66 0.14 -6.83 -4.04
CA SER A 66 -1.00 -7.72 -4.17
C SER A 66 -1.08 -8.29 -5.58
N ASP A 67 -1.34 -9.59 -5.72
CA ASP A 67 -1.49 -10.26 -7.00
C ASP A 67 -2.96 -10.52 -7.37
N GLN A 68 -3.19 -11.04 -8.59
CA GLN A 68 -4.53 -11.40 -9.07
C GLN A 68 -5.25 -12.48 -8.25
N LYS A 69 -4.52 -13.25 -7.44
CA LYS A 69 -5.08 -14.31 -6.59
C LYS A 69 -5.53 -13.75 -5.24
N GLY A 70 -5.28 -12.45 -4.98
CA GLY A 70 -5.58 -11.78 -3.74
C GLY A 70 -4.57 -12.07 -2.62
N ARG A 71 -3.39 -12.61 -2.94
CA ARG A 71 -2.29 -12.72 -1.99
C ARG A 71 -1.71 -11.34 -1.73
N VAL A 72 -1.33 -11.07 -0.51
CA VAL A 72 -0.78 -9.78 -0.10
C VAL A 72 0.54 -9.97 0.63
N LEU A 73 1.55 -9.21 0.23
CA LEU A 73 2.85 -9.12 0.90
C LEU A 73 3.06 -7.68 1.37
N ILE A 74 3.25 -7.52 2.67
CA ILE A 74 3.60 -6.25 3.29
C ILE A 74 5.08 -6.26 3.62
N VAL A 75 5.79 -5.19 3.27
CA VAL A 75 7.22 -5.07 3.44
C VAL A 75 7.57 -3.72 4.06
N GLU A 76 8.26 -3.75 5.18
CA GLU A 76 8.71 -2.57 5.92
C GLU A 76 10.23 -2.62 6.08
N PRO A 77 11.00 -1.84 5.31
CA PRO A 77 12.46 -1.85 5.39
C PRO A 77 12.98 -1.61 6.80
N GLY A 78 13.91 -2.46 7.26
CA GLY A 78 14.48 -2.40 8.60
C GLY A 78 13.63 -3.03 9.70
N ILE A 79 12.38 -3.41 9.41
CA ILE A 79 11.47 -4.08 10.35
C ILE A 79 11.25 -5.53 9.91
N GLY A 80 10.83 -5.72 8.65
CA GLY A 80 10.59 -7.06 8.12
C GLY A 80 9.52 -7.10 7.03
N TRP A 81 8.89 -8.27 6.94
CA TRP A 81 7.82 -8.53 5.99
C TRP A 81 6.79 -9.50 6.56
N ARG A 82 5.59 -9.51 5.98
CA ARG A 82 4.53 -10.44 6.33
C ARG A 82 3.65 -10.73 5.12
N GLU A 83 3.35 -12.01 4.88
CA GLU A 83 2.18 -12.36 4.08
C GLU A 83 0.93 -12.09 4.92
N ASP A 84 -0.02 -11.36 4.34
CA ASP A 84 -1.29 -11.08 4.98
C ASP A 84 -2.37 -11.97 4.34
N ASP A 85 -2.94 -12.85 5.15
CA ASP A 85 -4.01 -13.80 4.77
C ASP A 85 -5.39 -13.34 5.26
N GLY A 86 -5.45 -12.13 5.80
CA GLY A 86 -6.68 -11.52 6.26
C GLY A 86 -7.69 -11.29 5.14
N ARG A 87 -8.94 -11.09 5.54
CA ARG A 87 -10.02 -10.77 4.59
C ARG A 87 -9.78 -9.46 3.82
N CYS A 88 -9.09 -8.53 4.45
CA CYS A 88 -8.65 -7.27 3.88
C CYS A 88 -7.31 -6.88 4.50
N SER A 89 -6.45 -6.29 3.71
CA SER A 89 -5.15 -5.77 4.12
C SER A 89 -5.19 -4.26 4.09
N LEU A 90 -4.53 -3.63 5.04
CA LEU A 90 -4.52 -2.19 5.19
C LEU A 90 -3.14 -1.71 5.62
N ILE A 91 -2.63 -0.70 4.94
CA ILE A 91 -1.47 0.09 5.36
C ILE A 91 -1.79 1.57 5.32
N THR A 92 -1.11 2.35 6.14
CA THR A 92 -1.11 3.81 6.12
C THR A 92 0.31 4.33 6.27
N ASN A 93 0.51 5.47 6.92
CA ASN A 93 1.84 6.03 7.15
C ASN A 93 2.45 5.61 8.50
N TYR A 94 2.04 4.45 9.00
CA TYR A 94 2.54 3.84 10.24
C TYR A 94 3.04 2.42 9.97
N SER A 95 3.97 1.93 10.79
CA SER A 95 4.32 0.52 10.79
C SER A 95 3.14 -0.33 11.29
N ILE A 96 2.84 -1.41 10.60
CA ILE A 96 1.89 -2.42 11.07
C ILE A 96 2.59 -3.68 11.58
N LEU A 97 3.89 -3.83 11.29
CA LEU A 97 4.70 -4.94 11.78
C LEU A 97 5.28 -4.65 13.17
N ALA A 98 5.53 -3.36 13.47
CA ALA A 98 6.01 -2.90 14.77
C ALA A 98 5.27 -1.62 15.20
N PRO A 99 3.96 -1.70 15.51
CA PRO A 99 3.14 -0.51 15.80
C PRO A 99 3.66 0.35 16.96
N GLU A 100 4.26 -0.28 17.94
CA GLU A 100 4.84 0.39 19.12
C GLU A 100 6.06 1.26 18.80
N SER A 101 6.73 1.02 17.67
CA SER A 101 7.88 1.79 17.22
C SER A 101 7.51 3.00 16.38
N THR A 102 6.21 3.20 16.11
CA THR A 102 5.76 4.10 15.07
C THR A 102 5.39 5.47 15.61
N VAL A 103 6.00 6.50 15.06
CA VAL A 103 5.60 7.90 15.21
C VAL A 103 4.78 8.31 13.99
N PRO A 104 3.73 9.14 14.13
CA PRO A 104 3.01 9.67 12.99
C PRO A 104 3.96 10.35 11.99
N PHE A 105 3.90 9.96 10.70
CA PHE A 105 4.81 10.48 9.70
C PHE A 105 4.51 11.95 9.35
N LEU A 106 3.25 12.25 9.06
CA LEU A 106 2.84 13.57 8.56
C LEU A 106 1.96 14.34 9.54
N VAL A 107 0.96 13.68 10.13
CA VAL A 107 -0.09 14.31 10.91
C VAL A 107 -0.20 13.64 12.28
N PRO A 108 0.22 14.31 13.37
CA PRO A 108 0.00 13.80 14.72
C PRO A 108 -1.49 13.56 14.97
N GLY A 109 -1.84 12.42 15.57
CA GLY A 109 -3.23 12.04 15.86
C GLY A 109 -4.03 11.58 14.63
N ASP A 110 -3.35 11.22 13.54
CA ASP A 110 -3.99 10.62 12.36
C ASP A 110 -4.62 9.26 12.72
N ASP A 111 -5.94 9.18 12.59
CA ASP A 111 -6.76 8.00 12.92
C ASP A 111 -7.27 7.26 11.66
N ARG A 112 -6.68 7.53 10.47
CA ARG A 112 -7.15 6.96 9.20
C ARG A 112 -7.10 5.44 9.17
N TYR A 113 -6.10 4.84 9.82
CA TYR A 113 -5.96 3.39 9.90
C TYR A 113 -7.14 2.79 10.68
N GLU A 114 -7.37 3.28 11.90
CA GLU A 114 -8.42 2.80 12.80
C GLU A 114 -9.81 3.00 12.21
N ARG A 115 -10.06 4.16 11.63
CA ARG A 115 -11.32 4.47 10.94
C ARG A 115 -11.55 3.57 9.74
N THR A 116 -10.52 3.34 8.91
CA THR A 116 -10.62 2.42 7.78
C THR A 116 -10.89 1.00 8.24
N ALA A 117 -10.15 0.51 9.24
CA ALA A 117 -10.34 -0.83 9.80
C ALA A 117 -11.76 -1.01 10.36
N GLN A 118 -12.26 -0.01 11.09
CA GLN A 118 -13.64 0.00 11.60
C GLN A 118 -14.68 -0.05 10.47
N LEU A 119 -14.53 0.78 9.46
CA LEU A 119 -15.44 0.81 8.31
C LEU A 119 -15.42 -0.54 7.58
N LEU A 120 -14.25 -1.07 7.26
CA LEU A 120 -14.11 -2.35 6.56
C LEU A 120 -14.74 -3.51 7.35
N SER A 121 -14.73 -3.45 8.68
CA SER A 121 -15.37 -4.47 9.53
C SER A 121 -16.89 -4.53 9.39
N THR A 122 -17.53 -3.44 8.95
CA THR A 122 -18.98 -3.37 8.76
C THR A 122 -19.46 -3.98 7.45
N TYR A 123 -18.56 -4.14 6.46
CA TYR A 123 -18.92 -4.68 5.17
C TYR A 123 -18.98 -6.22 5.18
N GLY A 124 -19.99 -6.76 4.49
CA GLY A 124 -20.17 -8.20 4.29
C GLY A 124 -19.20 -8.81 3.28
N LYS A 125 -19.52 -10.01 2.79
CA LYS A 125 -18.72 -10.71 1.77
C LYS A 125 -18.70 -10.00 0.40
N GLN A 126 -19.71 -9.18 0.12
CA GLN A 126 -19.76 -8.38 -1.09
C GLN A 126 -19.23 -6.99 -0.75
N PHE A 127 -18.11 -6.63 -1.39
CA PHE A 127 -17.51 -5.31 -1.31
C PHE A 127 -17.37 -4.77 -2.72
N THR A 128 -18.01 -3.65 -2.99
CA THR A 128 -18.12 -3.07 -4.33
C THR A 128 -17.16 -1.90 -4.51
N VAL A 129 -16.98 -1.46 -5.75
CA VAL A 129 -16.25 -0.22 -6.06
C VAL A 129 -16.87 0.98 -5.33
N THR A 130 -18.19 1.04 -5.24
CA THR A 130 -18.89 2.11 -4.50
C THR A 130 -18.58 2.08 -3.01
N ASP A 131 -18.54 0.89 -2.41
CA ASP A 131 -18.17 0.73 -1.00
C ASP A 131 -16.73 1.19 -0.76
N ALA A 132 -15.80 0.83 -1.66
CA ALA A 132 -14.42 1.28 -1.59
C ALA A 132 -14.30 2.80 -1.64
N PHE A 133 -15.04 3.48 -2.54
CA PHE A 133 -15.06 4.94 -2.57
C PHE A 133 -15.71 5.57 -1.33
N SER A 134 -16.70 4.92 -0.73
CA SER A 134 -17.27 5.38 0.54
C SER A 134 -16.24 5.36 1.68
N VAL A 135 -15.42 4.32 1.74
CA VAL A 135 -14.29 4.23 2.69
C VAL A 135 -13.25 5.31 2.39
N LEU A 136 -12.79 5.44 1.14
CA LEU A 136 -11.80 6.45 0.74
C LEU A 136 -12.28 7.87 1.02
N GLN A 137 -13.56 8.16 0.77
CA GLN A 137 -14.16 9.45 1.09
C GLN A 137 -14.17 9.75 2.60
N ALA A 138 -14.45 8.75 3.42
CA ALA A 138 -14.49 8.90 4.87
C ALA A 138 -13.13 9.20 5.49
N VAL A 139 -12.03 8.75 4.85
CA VAL A 139 -10.66 8.92 5.35
C VAL A 139 -9.81 9.87 4.50
N ARG A 140 -10.43 10.61 3.59
CA ARG A 140 -9.72 11.61 2.79
C ARG A 140 -9.08 12.69 3.67
N GLN A 141 -7.96 13.19 3.23
CA GLN A 141 -7.34 14.34 3.86
C GLN A 141 -7.76 15.64 3.18
N GLU A 142 -7.79 16.73 3.96
CA GLU A 142 -8.10 18.08 3.52
C GLU A 142 -6.94 19.05 3.87
N GLY A 143 -7.04 20.29 3.44
CA GLY A 143 -6.05 21.32 3.73
C GLY A 143 -4.73 21.12 2.97
N ILE A 144 -3.60 21.36 3.63
CA ILE A 144 -2.26 21.30 3.02
C ILE A 144 -1.95 19.90 2.49
N TRP A 145 -2.40 18.86 3.17
CA TRP A 145 -2.22 17.46 2.83
C TRP A 145 -3.41 16.84 2.12
N ALA A 146 -4.25 17.68 1.49
CA ALA A 146 -5.44 17.20 0.81
C ALA A 146 -5.15 16.05 -0.15
N THR A 147 -5.96 15.01 -0.09
CA THR A 147 -5.90 13.87 -1.01
C THR A 147 -6.11 14.36 -2.44
N ARG A 148 -5.13 14.12 -3.30
CA ARG A 148 -5.17 14.56 -4.71
C ARG A 148 -5.84 13.57 -5.61
N VAL A 149 -5.63 12.28 -5.34
CA VAL A 149 -6.24 11.19 -6.11
C VAL A 149 -6.65 10.08 -5.15
N SER A 150 -7.87 9.60 -5.31
CA SER A 150 -8.33 8.34 -4.73
C SER A 150 -8.64 7.38 -5.86
N PHE A 151 -8.13 6.16 -5.82
CA PHE A 151 -8.41 5.18 -6.87
C PHE A 151 -8.74 3.80 -6.30
N VAL A 152 -9.50 3.05 -7.07
CA VAL A 152 -9.88 1.67 -6.81
C VAL A 152 -9.55 0.85 -8.05
N TYR A 153 -8.69 -0.15 -7.92
CA TYR A 153 -8.46 -1.14 -8.97
C TYR A 153 -9.38 -2.35 -8.75
N SER A 154 -10.17 -2.67 -9.75
CA SER A 154 -11.00 -3.87 -9.78
C SER A 154 -10.30 -4.95 -10.60
N ALA A 155 -9.73 -5.95 -9.93
CA ALA A 155 -9.11 -7.09 -10.62
C ALA A 155 -10.13 -7.88 -11.45
N LYS A 156 -11.38 -7.96 -10.99
CA LYS A 156 -12.49 -8.62 -11.69
C LYS A 156 -12.84 -7.94 -13.01
N GLU A 157 -12.76 -6.61 -13.04
CA GLU A 157 -13.19 -5.82 -14.19
C GLU A 157 -12.01 -5.33 -15.04
N HIS A 158 -10.77 -5.62 -14.62
CA HIS A 158 -9.55 -5.08 -15.24
C HIS A 158 -9.61 -3.57 -15.46
N ALA A 159 -10.10 -2.85 -14.46
CA ALA A 159 -10.35 -1.41 -14.55
C ALA A 159 -9.87 -0.69 -13.29
N VAL A 160 -9.44 0.56 -13.47
CA VAL A 160 -9.23 1.51 -12.40
C VAL A 160 -10.37 2.51 -12.41
N TYR A 161 -10.91 2.75 -11.24
CA TYR A 161 -11.82 3.85 -10.95
C TYR A 161 -11.07 4.88 -10.13
N TYR A 162 -11.27 6.17 -10.40
CA TYR A 162 -10.56 7.21 -9.67
C TYR A 162 -11.37 8.48 -9.51
N VAL A 163 -10.97 9.24 -8.50
CA VAL A 163 -11.50 10.55 -8.15
C VAL A 163 -10.33 11.48 -7.93
N GLU A 164 -10.39 12.66 -8.51
CA GLU A 164 -9.40 13.71 -8.32
C GLU A 164 -9.88 14.77 -7.34
N ASN A 165 -8.95 15.30 -6.54
CA ASN A 165 -9.18 16.46 -5.65
C ASN A 165 -10.42 16.32 -4.76
N ASN A 166 -10.69 15.13 -4.25
CA ASN A 166 -11.84 14.83 -3.39
C ASN A 166 -13.23 15.06 -4.04
N HIS A 167 -13.33 15.11 -5.37
CA HIS A 167 -14.60 15.26 -6.08
C HIS A 167 -15.35 13.93 -6.22
N PHE A 168 -15.74 13.33 -5.11
CA PHE A 168 -16.38 12.00 -5.06
C PHE A 168 -17.73 11.89 -5.77
N SER A 169 -18.31 13.00 -6.22
CA SER A 169 -19.51 13.00 -7.08
C SER A 169 -19.18 12.63 -8.53
N ARG A 170 -17.90 12.59 -8.92
CA ARG A 170 -17.46 12.29 -10.28
C ARG A 170 -16.38 11.21 -10.23
N ILE A 171 -16.82 9.96 -10.37
CA ILE A 171 -15.94 8.80 -10.47
C ILE A 171 -15.64 8.56 -11.94
N GLU A 172 -14.36 8.66 -12.31
CA GLU A 172 -13.88 8.32 -13.64
C GLU A 172 -13.50 6.83 -13.69
N ARG A 173 -13.53 6.23 -14.89
CA ARG A 173 -13.17 4.83 -15.12
C ARG A 173 -12.19 4.73 -16.29
N TYR A 174 -11.13 3.96 -16.06
CA TYR A 174 -10.19 3.57 -17.09
C TYR A 174 -10.11 2.04 -17.16
N GLU A 175 -10.27 1.48 -18.35
CA GLU A 175 -10.24 0.06 -18.62
C GLU A 175 -8.92 -0.31 -19.29
N PHE A 176 -8.26 -1.35 -18.77
CA PHE A 176 -7.03 -1.86 -19.38
C PHE A 176 -7.40 -2.78 -20.55
N SER A 177 -6.79 -2.55 -21.69
CA SER A 177 -6.88 -3.39 -22.89
C SER A 177 -6.02 -4.64 -22.79
#